data_cba98d21be1424ab1770cd3b99802981
#
_entry.id   cba98d21be1424ab1770cd3b99802981
#
_cell.length_a   1.000
_cell.length_b   1.000
_cell.length_c   1.000
_cell.angle_alpha   90.00
_cell.angle_beta   90.00
_cell.angle_gamma   90.00
#
_symmetry.space_group_name_H-M   'P 1'
#
loop_
_entity.id
_entity.type
_entity.pdbx_description
1 polymer ?
#
loop_
_entity_poly.entity_id
_entity_poly.type
_entity_poly.pdbx_seq_one_letter_code
_entity_poly.pdbx_strand_id
1 'polypeptide(L)'
;MSRMPTTDRARRTRDRVLNVALELFNERGSGSVTTNHVAARAGISPGNLYYWFGDKDEIVRELYAQFVAGYEQLWGVGEHDPLDLTPDEVFSRLADGAALSGCYAFLARDLLGLLHADPILAHEYRAVRERRIAEFTGLAHAWRARGVIRQLDDATVADLVQALWVIAETWLAFGELAGSHADAEHGTRLLRVVLQPYLIHAGVSATTT
;
A
#
# COMPACT_ATOMS: atom_id res chain seq x y z
N MET A 1 17.08 -16.43 -1.50
CA MET A 1 16.27 -16.74 -0.30
C MET A 1 16.92 -16.07 0.91
N SER A 2 16.23 -15.11 1.50
CA SER A 2 16.68 -14.38 2.70
C SER A 2 16.89 -15.35 3.86
N ARG A 3 17.99 -15.20 4.58
CA ARG A 3 18.31 -16.07 5.70
C ARG A 3 17.54 -15.65 6.94
N MET A 4 16.76 -16.58 7.50
CA MET A 4 16.00 -16.31 8.73
C MET A 4 16.95 -16.25 9.94
N PRO A 5 16.85 -15.21 10.78
CA PRO A 5 17.69 -15.06 11.96
C PRO A 5 17.34 -16.08 13.05
N THR A 6 18.36 -16.71 13.62
CA THR A 6 18.21 -17.71 14.69
C THR A 6 18.39 -17.16 16.10
N THR A 7 18.87 -15.91 16.24
CA THR A 7 19.09 -15.24 17.53
C THR A 7 18.52 -13.82 17.54
N ASP A 8 18.19 -13.28 18.70
CA ASP A 8 17.68 -11.90 18.84
C ASP A 8 18.67 -10.84 18.33
N ARG A 9 19.97 -11.09 18.48
CA ARG A 9 21.00 -10.18 17.94
C ARG A 9 21.00 -10.21 16.42
N ALA A 10 20.84 -11.37 15.83
CA ALA A 10 20.76 -11.56 14.38
C ALA A 10 19.51 -10.87 13.81
N ARG A 11 18.36 -11.03 14.47
CA ARG A 11 17.11 -10.37 14.11
C ARG A 11 17.27 -8.85 14.11
N ARG A 12 17.75 -8.27 15.22
CA ARG A 12 18.00 -6.82 15.34
C ARG A 12 18.96 -6.30 14.26
N THR A 13 19.94 -7.06 13.85
CA THR A 13 20.85 -6.64 12.77
C THR A 13 20.13 -6.62 11.41
N ARG A 14 19.35 -7.65 11.11
CA ARG A 14 18.54 -7.72 9.88
C ARG A 14 17.53 -6.60 9.81
N ASP A 15 16.78 -6.35 10.89
CA ASP A 15 15.79 -5.29 10.98
C ASP A 15 16.43 -3.91 10.81
N ARG A 16 17.60 -3.69 11.39
CA ARG A 16 18.37 -2.45 11.19
C ARG A 16 18.77 -2.24 9.73
N VAL A 17 19.17 -3.31 9.02
CA VAL A 17 19.50 -3.22 7.59
C VAL A 17 18.25 -2.82 6.79
N LEU A 18 17.09 -3.42 7.06
CA LEU A 18 15.84 -3.08 6.39
C LEU A 18 15.39 -1.64 6.67
N ASN A 19 15.46 -1.20 7.92
CA ASN A 19 15.10 0.18 8.29
C ASN A 19 16.01 1.21 7.59
N VAL A 20 17.32 0.97 7.61
CA VAL A 20 18.29 1.84 6.91
C VAL A 20 18.08 1.83 5.39
N ALA A 21 17.75 0.68 4.81
CA ALA A 21 17.45 0.58 3.38
C ALA A 21 16.18 1.38 3.04
N LEU A 22 15.13 1.25 3.85
CA LEU A 22 13.88 2.00 3.70
C LEU A 22 14.12 3.51 3.75
N GLU A 23 14.87 3.99 4.74
CA GLU A 23 15.26 5.41 4.86
C GLU A 23 15.98 5.89 3.58
N LEU A 24 17.02 5.16 3.15
CA LEU A 24 17.81 5.52 1.97
C LEU A 24 16.99 5.48 0.69
N PHE A 25 16.12 4.48 0.51
CA PHE A 25 15.25 4.39 -0.66
C PHE A 25 14.21 5.52 -0.68
N ASN A 26 13.64 5.88 0.47
CA ASN A 26 12.76 7.03 0.57
C ASN A 26 13.49 8.35 0.28
N GLU A 27 14.72 8.53 0.78
CA GLU A 27 15.52 9.75 0.57
C GLU A 27 15.96 9.94 -0.89
N ARG A 28 16.38 8.86 -1.58
CA ARG A 28 17.16 8.95 -2.82
C ARG A 28 16.58 8.19 -4.01
N GLY A 29 15.48 7.45 -3.81
CA GLY A 29 15.01 6.45 -4.76
C GLY A 29 15.83 5.15 -4.73
N SER A 30 15.16 4.03 -4.96
CA SER A 30 15.80 2.70 -4.92
C SER A 30 16.87 2.53 -6.01
N GLY A 31 16.70 3.19 -7.16
CA GLY A 31 17.66 3.13 -8.28
C GLY A 31 19.03 3.69 -7.95
N SER A 32 19.12 4.74 -7.11
CA SER A 32 20.35 5.42 -6.74
C SER A 32 21.09 4.80 -5.56
N VAL A 33 20.46 3.87 -4.85
CA VAL A 33 21.02 3.22 -3.64
C VAL A 33 21.59 1.85 -3.98
N THR A 34 22.81 1.60 -3.49
CA THR A 34 23.51 0.29 -3.59
C THR A 34 23.53 -0.42 -2.24
N THR A 35 23.77 -1.74 -2.23
CA THR A 35 24.00 -2.52 -1.02
C THR A 35 25.15 -1.98 -0.17
N ASN A 36 26.19 -1.40 -0.80
CA ASN A 36 27.28 -0.75 -0.09
C ASN A 36 26.84 0.51 0.67
N HIS A 37 25.92 1.31 0.10
CA HIS A 37 25.35 2.47 0.78
C HIS A 37 24.57 2.02 2.02
N VAL A 38 23.79 0.95 1.89
CA VAL A 38 23.02 0.36 3.01
C VAL A 38 23.95 -0.19 4.09
N ALA A 39 24.99 -0.98 3.72
CA ALA A 39 25.94 -1.54 4.66
C ALA A 39 26.68 -0.45 5.45
N ALA A 40 27.17 0.58 4.75
CA ALA A 40 27.85 1.72 5.37
C ALA A 40 26.96 2.47 6.37
N ARG A 41 25.74 2.81 5.97
CA ARG A 41 24.76 3.51 6.84
C ARG A 41 24.31 2.63 8.02
N ALA A 42 24.20 1.29 7.82
CA ALA A 42 23.85 0.35 8.88
C ALA A 42 25.03 0.01 9.81
N GLY A 43 26.25 0.49 9.54
CA GLY A 43 27.43 0.24 10.34
C GLY A 43 27.87 -1.22 10.33
N ILE A 44 27.73 -1.92 9.20
CA ILE A 44 28.16 -3.31 9.00
C ILE A 44 29.04 -3.44 7.75
N SER A 45 29.83 -4.50 7.68
CA SER A 45 30.58 -4.80 6.46
C SER A 45 29.66 -5.25 5.32
N PRO A 46 30.04 -5.00 4.04
CA PRO A 46 29.30 -5.56 2.89
C PRO A 46 29.13 -7.08 2.98
N GLY A 47 30.15 -7.81 3.41
CA GLY A 47 30.07 -9.27 3.60
C GLY A 47 29.01 -9.68 4.63
N ASN A 48 28.82 -8.87 5.70
CA ASN A 48 27.76 -9.10 6.67
C ASN A 48 26.37 -8.80 6.08
N LEU A 49 26.24 -7.78 5.23
CA LEU A 49 25.00 -7.53 4.52
C LEU A 49 24.65 -8.69 3.60
N TYR A 50 25.60 -9.17 2.78
CA TYR A 50 25.38 -10.31 1.88
C TYR A 50 25.10 -11.64 2.60
N TYR A 51 25.43 -11.72 3.88
CA TYR A 51 25.01 -12.85 4.70
C TYR A 51 23.48 -12.88 4.91
N TRP A 52 22.83 -11.70 4.95
CA TRP A 52 21.38 -11.56 5.18
C TRP A 52 20.58 -11.46 3.88
N PHE A 53 21.09 -10.74 2.91
CA PHE A 53 20.42 -10.43 1.65
C PHE A 53 21.40 -10.65 0.50
N GLY A 54 21.01 -11.52 -0.45
CA GLY A 54 21.86 -11.86 -1.58
C GLY A 54 22.11 -10.70 -2.54
N ASP A 55 21.11 -9.79 -2.65
CA ASP A 55 21.16 -8.61 -3.51
C ASP A 55 20.25 -7.49 -2.98
N LYS A 56 20.20 -6.38 -3.72
CA LYS A 56 19.32 -5.26 -3.39
C LYS A 56 17.85 -5.59 -3.61
N ASP A 57 17.54 -6.38 -4.61
CA ASP A 57 16.17 -6.74 -4.96
C ASP A 57 15.54 -7.60 -3.86
N GLU A 58 16.33 -8.43 -3.19
CA GLU A 58 15.89 -9.19 -2.00
C GLU A 58 15.51 -8.24 -0.83
N ILE A 59 16.25 -7.13 -0.64
CA ILE A 59 15.91 -6.10 0.35
C ILE A 59 14.57 -5.43 -0.04
N VAL A 60 14.40 -5.10 -1.32
CA VAL A 60 13.15 -4.48 -1.82
C VAL A 60 11.97 -5.43 -1.62
N ARG A 61 12.11 -6.72 -1.96
CA ARG A 61 11.04 -7.72 -1.74
C ARG A 61 10.64 -7.85 -0.28
N GLU A 62 11.62 -7.84 0.64
CA GLU A 62 11.33 -7.89 2.08
C GLU A 62 10.61 -6.63 2.57
N LEU A 63 10.99 -5.45 2.09
CA LEU A 63 10.30 -4.19 2.42
C LEU A 63 8.88 -4.18 1.84
N TYR A 64 8.70 -4.71 0.63
CA TYR A 64 7.38 -4.88 0.04
C TYR A 64 6.51 -5.85 0.84
N ALA A 65 7.07 -6.98 1.29
CA ALA A 65 6.35 -7.93 2.14
C ALA A 65 5.93 -7.30 3.48
N GLN A 66 6.77 -6.46 4.10
CA GLN A 66 6.41 -5.71 5.31
C GLN A 66 5.28 -4.70 5.04
N PHE A 67 5.35 -3.99 3.92
CA PHE A 67 4.29 -3.07 3.48
C PHE A 67 2.95 -3.81 3.31
N VAL A 68 2.96 -4.95 2.61
CA VAL A 68 1.76 -5.78 2.41
C VAL A 68 1.21 -6.28 3.76
N ALA A 69 2.07 -6.77 4.64
CA ALA A 69 1.66 -7.22 5.98
C ALA A 69 1.03 -6.10 6.81
N GLY A 70 1.58 -4.88 6.73
CA GLY A 70 0.98 -3.69 7.35
C GLY A 70 -0.42 -3.40 6.81
N TYR A 71 -0.60 -3.46 5.51
CA TYR A 71 -1.92 -3.31 4.87
C TYR A 71 -2.89 -4.42 5.29
N GLU A 72 -2.44 -5.66 5.36
CA GLU A 72 -3.27 -6.78 5.83
C GLU A 72 -3.76 -6.59 7.26
N GLN A 73 -2.91 -6.06 8.13
CA GLN A 73 -3.31 -5.72 9.50
C GLN A 73 -4.39 -4.63 9.54
N LEU A 74 -4.27 -3.58 8.70
CA LEU A 74 -5.27 -2.51 8.63
C LEU A 74 -6.64 -3.01 8.16
N TRP A 75 -6.68 -3.98 7.25
CA TRP A 75 -7.92 -4.47 6.66
C TRP A 75 -8.44 -5.76 7.30
N GLY A 76 -7.58 -6.53 7.96
CA GLY A 76 -7.92 -7.80 8.59
C GLY A 76 -8.31 -7.72 10.08
N VAL A 77 -8.08 -6.57 10.73
CA VAL A 77 -8.34 -6.41 12.17
C VAL A 77 -9.76 -5.92 12.40
N GLY A 78 -10.65 -6.82 12.76
CA GLY A 78 -11.99 -6.49 13.24
C GLY A 78 -12.78 -7.76 13.57
N GLU A 79 -13.65 -7.68 14.57
CA GLU A 79 -14.62 -8.73 14.92
C GLU A 79 -15.74 -8.87 13.87
N HIS A 80 -15.69 -8.05 12.79
CA HIS A 80 -16.74 -7.97 11.77
C HIS A 80 -16.26 -8.55 10.45
N ASP A 81 -17.20 -9.11 9.70
CA ASP A 81 -16.96 -9.52 8.31
C ASP A 81 -16.49 -8.29 7.51
N PRO A 82 -15.38 -8.38 6.75
CA PRO A 82 -14.93 -7.29 5.88
C PRO A 82 -16.01 -6.74 4.95
N LEU A 83 -17.00 -7.54 4.60
CA LEU A 83 -18.14 -7.12 3.77
C LEU A 83 -19.17 -6.25 4.53
N ASP A 84 -19.10 -6.18 5.86
CA ASP A 84 -20.00 -5.38 6.68
C ASP A 84 -19.49 -3.96 6.99
N LEU A 85 -18.28 -3.64 6.54
CA LEU A 85 -17.69 -2.32 6.75
C LEU A 85 -18.60 -1.19 6.25
N THR A 86 -18.72 -0.15 7.06
CA THR A 86 -19.37 1.10 6.70
C THR A 86 -18.44 1.98 5.85
N PRO A 87 -18.98 2.97 5.09
CA PRO A 87 -18.14 3.93 4.37
C PRO A 87 -17.14 4.68 5.26
N ASP A 88 -17.52 5.06 6.47
CA ASP A 88 -16.63 5.78 7.39
C ASP A 88 -15.47 4.90 7.87
N GLU A 89 -15.73 3.63 8.17
CA GLU A 89 -14.68 2.66 8.50
C GLU A 89 -13.73 2.42 7.32
N VAL A 90 -14.26 2.33 6.10
CA VAL A 90 -13.45 2.22 4.89
C VAL A 90 -12.58 3.45 4.70
N PHE A 91 -13.13 4.66 4.85
CA PHE A 91 -12.33 5.89 4.73
C PHE A 91 -11.29 6.02 5.84
N SER A 92 -11.56 5.58 7.05
CA SER A 92 -10.56 5.51 8.13
C SER A 92 -9.41 4.59 7.76
N ARG A 93 -9.70 3.38 7.29
CA ARG A 93 -8.66 2.41 6.86
C ARG A 93 -7.89 2.89 5.63
N LEU A 94 -8.55 3.60 4.71
CA LEU A 94 -7.86 4.22 3.58
C LEU A 94 -6.90 5.34 4.03
N ALA A 95 -7.26 6.12 5.06
CA ALA A 95 -6.38 7.12 5.64
C ALA A 95 -5.15 6.48 6.31
N ASP A 96 -5.35 5.42 7.09
CA ASP A 96 -4.27 4.66 7.70
C ASP A 96 -3.36 4.01 6.62
N GLY A 97 -3.96 3.50 5.55
CA GLY A 97 -3.25 2.96 4.39
C GLY A 97 -2.44 4.03 3.65
N ALA A 98 -2.97 5.23 3.49
CA ALA A 98 -2.25 6.36 2.90
C ALA A 98 -1.06 6.78 3.77
N ALA A 99 -1.21 6.78 5.10
CA ALA A 99 -0.11 7.03 6.03
C ALA A 99 0.98 5.94 5.93
N LEU A 100 0.58 4.67 5.86
CA LEU A 100 1.50 3.55 5.65
C LEU A 100 2.24 3.69 4.31
N SER A 101 1.55 4.07 3.23
CA SER A 101 2.17 4.33 1.93
C SER A 101 3.23 5.43 1.99
N GLY A 102 3.00 6.47 2.80
CA GLY A 102 4.00 7.52 3.06
C GLY A 102 5.26 6.98 3.72
N CYS A 103 5.16 6.00 4.63
CA CYS A 103 6.32 5.34 5.23
C CYS A 103 7.16 4.55 4.21
N TYR A 104 6.55 4.08 3.13
CA TYR A 104 7.18 3.31 2.04
C TYR A 104 7.14 4.08 0.71
N ALA A 105 7.35 5.41 0.74
CA ALA A 105 7.18 6.30 -0.41
C ALA A 105 7.95 5.86 -1.67
N PHE A 106 9.12 5.23 -1.51
CA PHE A 106 9.90 4.72 -2.63
C PHE A 106 9.14 3.66 -3.45
N LEU A 107 8.28 2.84 -2.80
CA LEU A 107 7.48 1.86 -3.53
C LEU A 107 6.51 2.54 -4.50
N ALA A 108 5.83 3.61 -4.07
CA ALA A 108 4.93 4.36 -4.96
C ALA A 108 5.68 5.02 -6.12
N ARG A 109 6.86 5.62 -5.84
CA ARG A 109 7.67 6.32 -6.86
C ARG A 109 8.27 5.38 -7.89
N ASP A 110 8.86 4.28 -7.41
CA ASP A 110 9.73 3.42 -8.21
C ASP A 110 8.97 2.17 -8.73
N LEU A 111 7.68 2.00 -8.37
CA LEU A 111 6.90 0.77 -8.56
C LEU A 111 7.07 0.15 -9.93
N LEU A 112 6.79 0.89 -11.00
CA LEU A 112 6.85 0.35 -12.36
C LEU A 112 8.26 -0.13 -12.72
N GLY A 113 9.28 0.64 -12.32
CA GLY A 113 10.67 0.26 -12.54
C GLY A 113 11.05 -1.02 -11.78
N LEU A 114 10.64 -1.11 -10.52
CA LEU A 114 10.88 -2.28 -9.67
C LEU A 114 10.19 -3.53 -10.23
N LEU A 115 8.93 -3.43 -10.65
CA LEU A 115 8.18 -4.55 -11.24
C LEU A 115 8.76 -5.01 -12.59
N HIS A 116 9.32 -4.09 -13.39
CA HIS A 116 9.99 -4.46 -14.63
C HIS A 116 11.35 -5.13 -14.40
N ALA A 117 12.07 -4.71 -13.38
CA ALA A 117 13.41 -5.21 -13.08
C ALA A 117 13.38 -6.57 -12.35
N ASP A 118 12.36 -6.83 -11.51
CA ASP A 118 12.25 -8.03 -10.68
C ASP A 118 10.98 -8.83 -10.97
N PRO A 119 11.07 -9.94 -11.74
CA PRO A 119 9.91 -10.81 -12.03
C PRO A 119 9.29 -11.47 -10.79
N ILE A 120 10.07 -11.69 -9.71
CA ILE A 120 9.57 -12.27 -8.45
C ILE A 120 8.67 -11.25 -7.77
N LEU A 121 9.16 -10.03 -7.59
CA LEU A 121 8.36 -8.94 -7.03
C LEU A 121 7.09 -8.69 -7.88
N ALA A 122 7.22 -8.71 -9.20
CA ALA A 122 6.08 -8.54 -10.11
C ALA A 122 5.02 -9.64 -9.96
N HIS A 123 5.44 -10.88 -9.68
CA HIS A 123 4.52 -11.97 -9.41
C HIS A 123 3.77 -11.76 -8.07
N GLU A 124 4.51 -11.44 -7.01
CA GLU A 124 3.95 -11.17 -5.68
C GLU A 124 2.98 -9.98 -5.72
N TYR A 125 3.37 -8.89 -6.39
CA TYR A 125 2.51 -7.72 -6.58
C TYR A 125 1.19 -8.07 -7.28
N ARG A 126 1.23 -8.82 -8.40
CA ARG A 126 0.01 -9.23 -9.11
C ARG A 126 -0.91 -10.05 -8.23
N ALA A 127 -0.38 -11.00 -7.48
CA ALA A 127 -1.17 -11.84 -6.58
C ALA A 127 -1.86 -11.00 -5.47
N VAL A 128 -1.13 -10.05 -4.87
CA VAL A 128 -1.71 -9.13 -3.88
C VAL A 128 -2.79 -8.25 -4.50
N ARG A 129 -2.51 -7.67 -5.67
CA ARG A 129 -3.45 -6.81 -6.39
C ARG A 129 -4.75 -7.54 -6.74
N GLU A 130 -4.65 -8.73 -7.32
CA GLU A 130 -5.82 -9.55 -7.69
C GLU A 130 -6.69 -9.84 -6.48
N ARG A 131 -6.10 -10.27 -5.37
CA ARG A 131 -6.82 -10.52 -4.12
C ARG A 131 -7.52 -9.26 -3.61
N ARG A 132 -6.84 -8.13 -3.55
CA ARG A 132 -7.40 -6.87 -3.06
C ARG A 132 -8.52 -6.33 -3.94
N ILE A 133 -8.37 -6.40 -5.26
CA ILE A 133 -9.43 -6.01 -6.18
C ILE A 133 -10.67 -6.89 -5.97
N ALA A 134 -10.51 -8.20 -5.77
CA ALA A 134 -11.63 -9.10 -5.47
C ALA A 134 -12.32 -8.76 -4.15
N GLU A 135 -11.56 -8.46 -3.08
CA GLU A 135 -12.08 -8.06 -1.77
C GLU A 135 -12.89 -6.76 -1.85
N PHE A 136 -12.35 -5.71 -2.50
CA PHE A 136 -13.05 -4.44 -2.67
C PHE A 136 -14.27 -4.54 -3.60
N THR A 137 -14.20 -5.39 -4.62
CA THR A 137 -15.36 -5.68 -5.47
C THR A 137 -16.46 -6.37 -4.67
N GLY A 138 -16.11 -7.35 -3.85
CA GLY A 138 -17.06 -8.00 -2.92
C GLY A 138 -17.73 -7.02 -1.97
N LEU A 139 -16.95 -6.11 -1.36
CA LEU A 139 -17.47 -5.05 -0.50
C LEU A 139 -18.41 -4.11 -1.25
N ALA A 140 -18.06 -3.69 -2.47
CA ALA A 140 -18.92 -2.83 -3.30
C ALA A 140 -20.24 -3.52 -3.65
N HIS A 141 -20.22 -4.82 -3.95
CA HIS A 141 -21.44 -5.60 -4.16
C HIS A 141 -22.30 -5.71 -2.88
N ALA A 142 -21.68 -5.93 -1.72
CA ALA A 142 -22.38 -5.94 -0.43
C ALA A 142 -22.99 -4.57 -0.12
N TRP A 143 -22.28 -3.48 -0.39
CA TRP A 143 -22.81 -2.12 -0.25
C TRP A 143 -23.99 -1.84 -1.18
N ARG A 144 -23.91 -2.29 -2.44
CA ARG A 144 -25.01 -2.18 -3.40
C ARG A 144 -26.24 -2.94 -2.91
N ALA A 145 -26.09 -4.17 -2.45
CA ALA A 145 -27.17 -5.00 -1.94
C ALA A 145 -27.85 -4.38 -0.70
N ARG A 146 -27.07 -3.71 0.17
CA ARG A 146 -27.59 -3.04 1.39
C ARG A 146 -28.09 -1.61 1.12
N GLY A 147 -28.01 -1.10 -0.11
CA GLY A 147 -28.40 0.27 -0.44
C GLY A 147 -27.45 1.34 0.13
N VAL A 148 -26.21 1.01 0.43
CA VAL A 148 -25.16 1.95 0.85
C VAL A 148 -24.64 2.75 -0.33
N ILE A 149 -24.52 2.10 -1.50
CA ILE A 149 -24.23 2.77 -2.78
C ILE A 149 -25.42 2.64 -3.74
N ARG A 150 -25.42 3.52 -4.75
CA ARG A 150 -26.42 3.48 -5.83
C ARG A 150 -26.42 2.14 -6.54
N GLN A 151 -27.55 1.80 -7.18
CA GLN A 151 -27.64 0.63 -8.05
C GLN A 151 -26.78 0.87 -9.29
N LEU A 152 -25.67 0.14 -9.36
CA LEU A 152 -24.69 0.15 -10.45
C LEU A 152 -24.68 -1.23 -11.08
N ASP A 153 -24.42 -1.31 -12.37
CA ASP A 153 -24.12 -2.60 -13.01
C ASP A 153 -22.72 -3.10 -12.60
N ASP A 154 -22.46 -4.37 -12.85
CA ASP A 154 -21.22 -5.02 -12.41
C ASP A 154 -19.97 -4.46 -13.12
N ALA A 155 -20.10 -4.00 -14.36
CA ALA A 155 -19.01 -3.37 -15.09
C ALA A 155 -18.62 -2.03 -14.44
N THR A 156 -19.62 -1.20 -14.12
CA THR A 156 -19.40 0.08 -13.41
C THR A 156 -18.79 -0.13 -12.03
N VAL A 157 -19.22 -1.17 -11.29
CA VAL A 157 -18.60 -1.52 -9.99
C VAL A 157 -17.13 -1.89 -10.19
N ALA A 158 -16.80 -2.73 -11.16
CA ALA A 158 -15.43 -3.13 -11.45
C ALA A 158 -14.55 -1.93 -11.85
N ASP A 159 -15.06 -1.06 -12.71
CA ASP A 159 -14.35 0.16 -13.15
C ASP A 159 -14.12 1.13 -11.99
N LEU A 160 -15.11 1.30 -11.10
CA LEU A 160 -14.99 2.14 -9.91
C LEU A 160 -13.89 1.62 -8.97
N VAL A 161 -13.89 0.31 -8.67
CA VAL A 161 -12.85 -0.31 -7.85
C VAL A 161 -11.47 -0.16 -8.50
N GLN A 162 -11.38 -0.36 -9.81
CA GLN A 162 -10.14 -0.18 -10.56
C GLN A 162 -9.64 1.27 -10.52
N ALA A 163 -10.53 2.26 -10.67
CA ALA A 163 -10.18 3.67 -10.60
C ALA A 163 -9.65 4.05 -9.21
N LEU A 164 -10.33 3.59 -8.16
CA LEU A 164 -9.89 3.81 -6.77
C LEU A 164 -8.53 3.17 -6.50
N TRP A 165 -8.30 1.96 -7.04
CA TRP A 165 -7.00 1.29 -6.94
C TRP A 165 -5.88 2.12 -7.60
N VAL A 166 -6.08 2.58 -8.83
CA VAL A 166 -5.09 3.39 -9.56
C VAL A 166 -4.76 4.66 -8.78
N ILE A 167 -5.77 5.35 -8.23
CA ILE A 167 -5.56 6.54 -7.42
C ILE A 167 -4.76 6.19 -6.16
N ALA A 168 -5.13 5.12 -5.45
CA ALA A 168 -4.45 4.70 -4.23
C ALA A 168 -2.96 4.37 -4.45
N GLU A 169 -2.59 3.87 -5.63
CA GLU A 169 -1.19 3.57 -5.96
C GLU A 169 -0.39 4.79 -6.44
N THR A 170 -1.04 5.76 -7.06
CA THR A 170 -0.32 6.80 -7.81
C THR A 170 -0.34 8.18 -7.16
N TRP A 171 -1.28 8.46 -6.25
CA TRP A 171 -1.46 9.80 -5.67
C TRP A 171 -0.18 10.38 -5.04
N LEU A 172 0.60 9.52 -4.34
CA LEU A 172 1.82 9.95 -3.66
C LEU A 172 2.92 10.33 -4.67
N ALA A 173 3.17 9.46 -5.65
CA ALA A 173 4.18 9.70 -6.69
C ALA A 173 3.87 10.95 -7.51
N PHE A 174 2.61 11.15 -7.90
CA PHE A 174 2.19 12.34 -8.64
C PHE A 174 2.22 13.61 -7.78
N GLY A 175 1.89 13.51 -6.49
CA GLY A 175 2.01 14.62 -5.55
C GLY A 175 3.46 15.09 -5.40
N GLU A 176 4.40 14.19 -5.22
CA GLU A 176 5.84 14.51 -5.16
C GLU A 176 6.34 15.15 -6.46
N LEU A 177 5.95 14.61 -7.63
CA LEU A 177 6.30 15.19 -8.93
C LEU A 177 5.75 16.60 -9.12
N ALA A 178 4.58 16.89 -8.59
CA ALA A 178 3.97 18.23 -8.61
C ALA A 178 4.61 19.21 -7.61
N GLY A 179 5.60 18.76 -6.82
CA GLY A 179 6.23 19.58 -5.78
C GLY A 179 5.31 19.87 -4.58
N SER A 180 4.21 19.16 -4.46
CA SER A 180 3.31 19.26 -3.31
C SER A 180 3.75 18.28 -2.23
N HIS A 181 3.65 18.71 -0.96
CA HIS A 181 3.73 17.76 0.15
C HIS A 181 2.45 16.91 0.11
N ALA A 182 2.53 15.75 -0.54
CA ALA A 182 1.44 14.79 -0.59
C ALA A 182 1.31 14.12 0.78
N ASP A 183 0.41 14.63 1.62
CA ASP A 183 0.08 14.02 2.91
C ASP A 183 -1.02 12.94 2.75
N ALA A 184 -1.16 12.08 3.75
CA ALA A 184 -2.15 11.01 3.75
C ALA A 184 -3.59 11.53 3.64
N GLU A 185 -3.86 12.73 4.15
CA GLU A 185 -5.17 13.39 4.03
C GLU A 185 -5.51 13.71 2.58
N HIS A 186 -4.52 14.18 1.80
CA HIS A 186 -4.71 14.44 0.38
C HIS A 186 -5.07 13.16 -0.39
N GLY A 187 -4.34 12.07 -0.18
CA GLY A 187 -4.64 10.77 -0.80
C GLY A 187 -6.05 10.28 -0.47
N THR A 188 -6.42 10.31 0.81
CA THR A 188 -7.76 9.92 1.27
C THR A 188 -8.85 10.81 0.67
N ARG A 189 -8.62 12.12 0.57
CA ARG A 189 -9.55 13.08 -0.03
C ARG A 189 -9.81 12.79 -1.50
N LEU A 190 -8.78 12.42 -2.29
CA LEU A 190 -8.95 12.02 -3.69
C LEU A 190 -9.84 10.78 -3.82
N LEU A 191 -9.60 9.75 -3.01
CA LEU A 191 -10.43 8.54 -2.99
C LEU A 191 -11.88 8.86 -2.59
N ARG A 192 -12.06 9.74 -1.60
CA ARG A 192 -13.39 10.19 -1.16
C ARG A 192 -14.14 10.93 -2.28
N VAL A 193 -13.50 11.84 -3.00
CA VAL A 193 -14.10 12.58 -4.11
C VAL A 193 -14.63 11.64 -5.19
N VAL A 194 -13.93 10.57 -5.48
CA VAL A 194 -14.35 9.58 -6.50
C VAL A 194 -15.48 8.68 -5.99
N LEU A 195 -15.43 8.25 -4.74
CA LEU A 195 -16.42 7.32 -4.17
C LEU A 195 -17.70 8.03 -3.71
N GLN A 196 -17.60 9.23 -3.17
CA GLN A 196 -18.72 9.97 -2.55
C GLN A 196 -19.95 10.14 -3.44
N PRO A 197 -19.87 10.40 -4.77
CA PRO A 197 -21.05 10.54 -5.64
C PRO A 197 -21.90 9.27 -5.74
N TYR A 198 -21.33 8.13 -5.40
CA TYR A 198 -22.01 6.83 -5.44
C TYR A 198 -22.65 6.45 -4.09
N LEU A 199 -22.23 7.08 -2.99
CA LEU A 199 -22.77 6.81 -1.67
C LEU A 199 -24.20 7.37 -1.57
N ILE A 200 -25.11 6.60 -0.99
CA ILE A 200 -26.45 7.03 -0.65
C ILE A 200 -26.39 7.61 0.77
N HIS A 201 -26.53 8.93 0.89
CA HIS A 201 -26.64 9.56 2.20
C HIS A 201 -27.97 9.17 2.82
N ALA A 202 -27.95 8.51 3.98
CA ALA A 202 -29.16 8.28 4.75
C ALA A 202 -29.75 9.64 5.16
N GLY A 203 -30.78 10.10 4.43
CA GLY A 203 -31.76 11.05 4.88
C GLY A 203 -31.33 12.52 5.04
N VAL A 204 -31.44 13.32 3.95
CA VAL A 204 -32.22 14.55 4.08
C VAL A 204 -33.61 14.20 3.56
N SER A 205 -34.53 13.88 4.47
CA SER A 205 -35.95 13.86 4.16
C SER A 205 -36.32 15.23 3.57
N ALA A 206 -36.56 15.24 2.27
CA ALA A 206 -37.23 16.42 1.65
C ALA A 206 -38.57 16.59 2.35
N THR A 207 -38.62 17.47 3.31
CA THR A 207 -39.89 17.99 3.80
C THR A 207 -40.45 18.83 2.66
N THR A 208 -41.29 18.17 1.86
CA THR A 208 -42.15 18.86 0.90
C THR A 208 -43.14 19.67 1.71
N THR A 209 -43.04 20.97 1.64
CA THR A 209 -44.11 21.91 1.99
C THR A 209 -44.80 22.33 0.73
#